data_59e5cd350acd693d2eff50aba3ef7ba1
#
_entry.id   59e5cd350acd693d2eff50aba3ef7ba1
#
_cell.length_a   1.000
_cell.length_b   1.000
_cell.length_c   1.000
_cell.angle_alpha   90.00
_cell.angle_beta   90.00
_cell.angle_gamma   90.00
#
_symmetry.space_group_name_H-M   'P 1'
#
loop_
_entity.id
_entity.type
_entity.pdbx_description
1 polymer ?
#
loop_
_entity_poly.entity_id
_entity_poly.type
_entity_poly.pdbx_seq_one_letter_code
_entity_poly.pdbx_strand_id
1 'polypeptide(L)'
;MNPKVKARLKGILNILWHMPPCSDIYMFHHVTLHPAVERSCCKLDTAAFENFLDRHGPYAPLEQVALDKSYGGLSAITFDDGLEDTYTLAYPILKQRQIPFTVFVLSHTVGTPGYLTRQQLLELAADPLVTIGVHGSRHRILTQCSPEEQAEEIFKSKEVLEALVGKPCDLFAYSHGQYNDTVRKLTAYAGYRMAFAVAGRPLNRHFDQGPYALPRESVEEDTRAMFGL
;
A
#
# COMPACT_ATOMS: atom_id res chain seq x y z
N MET A 1 17.97 28.41 30.37
CA MET A 1 18.10 27.05 29.75
C MET A 1 19.59 26.68 29.75
N ASN A 2 19.92 25.52 30.33
CA ASN A 2 21.29 25.06 30.52
C ASN A 2 22.03 24.94 29.17
N PRO A 3 23.28 25.49 29.03
CA PRO A 3 24.06 25.41 27.78
C PRO A 3 24.23 24.02 27.21
N LYS A 4 24.35 23.00 28.09
CA LYS A 4 24.42 21.57 27.69
C LYS A 4 23.13 21.04 27.07
N VAL A 5 21.97 21.56 27.52
CA VAL A 5 20.65 21.18 26.94
C VAL A 5 20.48 21.87 25.58
N LYS A 6 20.93 23.12 25.43
CA LYS A 6 20.92 23.84 24.15
C LYS A 6 21.81 23.18 23.09
N ALA A 7 23.00 22.73 23.49
CA ALA A 7 23.91 22.00 22.59
C ALA A 7 23.36 20.64 22.17
N ARG A 8 22.69 19.93 23.09
CA ARG A 8 22.05 18.64 22.80
C ARG A 8 20.82 18.78 21.87
N LEU A 9 19.99 19.82 22.08
CA LEU A 9 18.88 20.15 21.20
C LEU A 9 19.36 20.57 19.79
N LYS A 10 20.45 21.35 19.72
CA LYS A 10 21.06 21.73 18.44
C LYS A 10 21.64 20.52 17.71
N GLY A 11 22.23 19.56 18.45
CA GLY A 11 22.71 18.29 17.89
C GLY A 11 21.58 17.43 17.35
N ILE A 12 20.46 17.31 18.08
CA ILE A 12 19.27 16.57 17.66
C ILE A 12 18.61 17.23 16.45
N LEU A 13 18.46 18.55 16.45
CA LEU A 13 17.95 19.31 15.30
C LEU A 13 18.85 19.16 14.07
N ASN A 14 20.17 19.21 14.21
CA ASN A 14 21.09 18.97 13.10
C ASN A 14 21.01 17.55 12.56
N ILE A 15 20.82 16.54 13.41
CA ILE A 15 20.62 15.14 12.98
C ILE A 15 19.30 15.01 12.23
N LEU A 16 18.21 15.62 12.69
CA LEU A 16 16.90 15.61 12.02
C LEU A 16 16.93 16.36 10.68
N TRP A 17 17.72 17.44 10.55
CA TRP A 17 17.88 18.18 9.30
C TRP A 17 18.80 17.52 8.26
N HIS A 18 19.59 16.53 8.67
CA HIS A 18 20.49 15.77 7.79
C HIS A 18 20.08 14.31 7.63
N MET A 19 18.90 13.94 8.11
CA MET A 19 18.34 12.62 7.74
C MET A 19 18.03 12.67 6.24
N PRO A 20 18.55 11.73 5.45
CA PRO A 20 18.16 11.65 4.04
C PRO A 20 16.66 11.48 3.97
N PRO A 21 16.00 12.04 2.95
CA PRO A 21 14.58 11.81 2.72
C PRO A 21 14.35 10.28 2.66
N CYS A 22 13.35 9.80 3.39
CA CYS A 22 12.94 8.41 3.33
C CYS A 22 11.97 8.24 2.17
N SER A 23 12.03 7.08 1.52
CA SER A 23 11.00 6.68 0.57
C SER A 23 9.85 6.06 1.34
N ASP A 24 8.61 6.40 0.97
CA ASP A 24 7.41 5.95 1.67
C ASP A 24 6.48 5.16 0.75
N ILE A 25 5.86 4.10 1.26
CA ILE A 25 4.80 3.38 0.56
C ILE A 25 3.53 3.58 1.37
N TYR A 26 2.61 4.38 0.83
CA TYR A 26 1.35 4.69 1.47
C TYR A 26 0.26 3.71 1.09
N MET A 27 -0.49 3.25 2.09
CA MET A 27 -1.58 2.32 1.96
C MET A 27 -2.91 3.00 2.28
N PHE A 28 -3.83 2.92 1.34
CA PHE A 28 -5.20 3.39 1.44
C PHE A 28 -6.17 2.22 1.29
N HIS A 29 -7.41 2.42 1.74
CA HIS A 29 -8.53 1.53 1.45
C HIS A 29 -9.64 2.32 0.76
N HIS A 30 -10.43 3.08 1.51
CA HIS A 30 -11.57 3.83 0.99
C HIS A 30 -11.24 5.29 0.71
N VAL A 31 -11.72 5.78 -0.44
CA VAL A 31 -11.89 7.22 -0.71
C VAL A 31 -13.39 7.50 -0.80
N THR A 32 -13.88 8.54 -0.09
CA THR A 32 -15.31 8.85 0.00
C THR A 32 -15.59 10.27 -0.49
N LEU A 33 -16.82 10.52 -0.95
CA LEU A 33 -17.23 11.87 -1.40
C LEU A 33 -17.37 12.86 -0.23
N HIS A 34 -17.74 12.36 0.95
CA HIS A 34 -18.02 13.16 2.13
C HIS A 34 -17.23 12.63 3.32
N PRO A 35 -16.86 13.52 4.27
CA PRO A 35 -16.28 13.07 5.53
C PRO A 35 -17.15 11.98 6.14
N ALA A 36 -16.53 10.90 6.61
CA ALA A 36 -17.26 9.81 7.24
C ALA A 36 -18.05 10.35 8.44
N VAL A 37 -19.36 10.18 8.44
CA VAL A 37 -20.24 10.56 9.55
C VAL A 37 -19.93 9.72 10.80
N GLU A 38 -19.44 8.50 10.59
CA GLU A 38 -18.88 7.66 11.64
C GLU A 38 -17.38 7.56 11.44
N ARG A 39 -16.61 7.74 12.52
CA ARG A 39 -15.17 7.48 12.53
C ARG A 39 -14.94 6.00 12.22
N SER A 40 -14.77 5.70 10.97
CA SER A 40 -14.41 4.38 10.48
C SER A 40 -12.93 4.45 10.10
N CYS A 41 -12.13 3.58 10.69
CA CYS A 41 -10.79 3.35 10.21
C CYS A 41 -10.80 3.10 8.69
N CYS A 42 -9.75 3.53 8.01
CA CYS A 42 -9.54 3.25 6.59
C CYS A 42 -10.37 4.08 5.59
N LYS A 43 -10.98 5.19 5.99
CA LYS A 43 -11.73 6.09 5.08
C LYS A 43 -11.13 7.48 5.04
N LEU A 44 -10.92 8.00 3.84
CA LEU A 44 -10.45 9.35 3.59
C LEU A 44 -11.39 10.03 2.59
N ASP A 45 -11.87 11.25 2.87
CA ASP A 45 -12.64 11.97 1.87
C ASP A 45 -11.77 12.47 0.71
N THR A 46 -12.38 12.75 -0.46
CA THR A 46 -11.66 13.16 -1.66
C THR A 46 -10.81 14.41 -1.44
N ALA A 47 -11.30 15.41 -0.69
CA ALA A 47 -10.56 16.65 -0.45
C ALA A 47 -9.31 16.38 0.41
N ALA A 48 -9.43 15.52 1.39
CA ALA A 48 -8.31 15.09 2.21
C ALA A 48 -7.32 14.23 1.43
N PHE A 49 -7.81 13.38 0.53
CA PHE A 49 -6.96 12.58 -0.35
C PHE A 49 -6.16 13.49 -1.30
N GLU A 50 -6.78 14.47 -1.94
CA GLU A 50 -6.08 15.44 -2.78
C GLU A 50 -5.04 16.25 -2.01
N ASN A 51 -5.40 16.73 -0.81
CA ASN A 51 -4.47 17.44 0.07
C ASN A 51 -3.28 16.57 0.51
N PHE A 52 -3.52 15.27 0.74
CA PHE A 52 -2.45 14.30 0.99
C PHE A 52 -1.51 14.20 -0.21
N LEU A 53 -2.06 14.05 -1.42
CA LEU A 53 -1.27 13.97 -2.65
C LEU A 53 -0.40 15.21 -2.90
N ASP A 54 -0.88 16.39 -2.53
CA ASP A 54 -0.13 17.65 -2.69
C ASP A 54 1.10 17.74 -1.76
N ARG A 55 1.12 16.98 -0.66
CA ARG A 55 2.15 17.09 0.39
C ARG A 55 3.20 15.97 0.36
N HIS A 56 2.90 14.81 -0.19
CA HIS A 56 3.71 13.60 0.00
C HIS A 56 4.41 13.10 -1.27
N GLY A 57 4.39 13.88 -2.36
CA GLY A 57 5.18 13.58 -3.57
C GLY A 57 6.68 13.93 -3.43
N PRO A 58 7.49 13.60 -4.39
CA PRO A 58 7.13 13.07 -5.72
C PRO A 58 6.76 11.58 -5.70
N TYR A 59 5.83 11.20 -6.59
CA TYR A 59 5.32 9.84 -6.69
C TYR A 59 5.97 9.04 -7.82
N ALA A 60 6.17 7.74 -7.58
CA ALA A 60 6.72 6.80 -8.55
C ALA A 60 6.01 5.44 -8.44
N PRO A 61 6.11 4.57 -9.48
CA PRO A 61 5.60 3.21 -9.40
C PRO A 61 6.14 2.45 -8.17
N LEU A 62 5.27 1.65 -7.54
CA LEU A 62 5.58 0.94 -6.31
C LEU A 62 6.90 0.16 -6.37
N GLU A 63 7.15 -0.55 -7.46
CA GLU A 63 8.39 -1.32 -7.63
C GLU A 63 9.62 -0.43 -7.69
N GLN A 64 9.54 0.72 -8.33
CA GLN A 64 10.64 1.68 -8.37
C GLN A 64 10.96 2.17 -6.96
N VAL A 65 9.95 2.56 -6.18
CA VAL A 65 10.12 3.00 -4.79
C VAL A 65 10.69 1.89 -3.92
N ALA A 66 10.16 0.67 -4.05
CA ALA A 66 10.59 -0.49 -3.28
C ALA A 66 12.03 -0.94 -3.58
N LEU A 67 12.50 -0.73 -4.81
CA LEU A 67 13.86 -1.07 -5.26
C LEU A 67 14.87 0.07 -5.13
N ASP A 68 14.40 1.28 -4.87
CA ASP A 68 15.27 2.45 -4.73
C ASP A 68 16.10 2.39 -3.45
N LYS A 69 17.34 1.93 -3.59
CA LYS A 69 18.30 1.88 -2.47
C LYS A 69 18.91 3.23 -2.13
N SER A 70 18.64 4.27 -2.93
CA SER A 70 19.10 5.63 -2.63
C SER A 70 18.25 6.27 -1.53
N TYR A 71 17.02 5.73 -1.32
CA TYR A 71 16.01 6.30 -0.43
C TYR A 71 15.76 7.78 -0.73
N GLY A 72 15.64 8.09 -2.03
CA GLY A 72 15.64 9.45 -2.58
C GLY A 72 14.38 10.27 -2.33
N GLY A 73 13.53 9.90 -1.36
CA GLY A 73 12.31 10.63 -1.03
C GLY A 73 11.18 10.44 -2.06
N LEU A 74 11.17 9.31 -2.77
CA LEU A 74 10.06 8.92 -3.63
C LEU A 74 8.95 8.27 -2.80
N SER A 75 7.70 8.55 -3.17
CA SER A 75 6.53 7.93 -2.54
C SER A 75 5.76 7.04 -3.52
N ALA A 76 5.15 5.98 -3.01
CA ALA A 76 4.23 5.14 -3.77
C ALA A 76 2.85 5.12 -3.14
N ILE A 77 1.81 5.09 -3.99
CA ILE A 77 0.42 4.98 -3.58
C ILE A 77 -0.06 3.55 -3.80
N THR A 78 -0.65 2.97 -2.77
CA THR A 78 -1.27 1.64 -2.86
C THR A 78 -2.68 1.66 -2.27
N PHE A 79 -3.58 0.87 -2.87
CA PHE A 79 -4.94 0.62 -2.37
C PHE A 79 -5.10 -0.86 -2.11
N ASP A 80 -5.71 -1.22 -0.98
CA ASP A 80 -6.01 -2.59 -0.63
C ASP A 80 -7.48 -2.95 -0.93
N ASP A 81 -7.80 -4.23 -0.89
CA ASP A 81 -9.11 -4.88 -1.04
C ASP A 81 -9.70 -4.88 -2.46
N GLY A 82 -9.33 -3.95 -3.34
CA GLY A 82 -9.98 -3.82 -4.65
C GLY A 82 -11.40 -3.26 -4.55
N LEU A 83 -11.58 -2.20 -3.76
CA LEU A 83 -12.86 -1.53 -3.52
C LEU A 83 -13.30 -0.71 -4.73
N GLU A 84 -14.63 -0.56 -4.92
CA GLU A 84 -15.21 0.17 -6.06
C GLU A 84 -14.86 1.66 -6.03
N ASP A 85 -14.72 2.26 -4.85
CA ASP A 85 -14.37 3.68 -4.71
C ASP A 85 -12.93 3.98 -5.15
N THR A 86 -12.03 3.00 -5.15
CA THR A 86 -10.72 3.13 -5.79
C THR A 86 -10.85 3.49 -7.27
N TYR A 87 -11.79 2.86 -7.99
CA TYR A 87 -12.04 3.16 -9.41
C TYR A 87 -12.86 4.44 -9.60
N THR A 88 -13.94 4.61 -8.83
CA THR A 88 -14.91 5.68 -9.06
C THR A 88 -14.45 7.04 -8.52
N LEU A 89 -13.61 7.08 -7.50
CA LEU A 89 -13.18 8.31 -6.83
C LEU A 89 -11.67 8.54 -6.87
N ALA A 90 -10.85 7.56 -6.46
CA ALA A 90 -9.41 7.76 -6.40
C ALA A 90 -8.74 7.78 -7.78
N TYR A 91 -9.09 6.84 -8.66
CA TYR A 91 -8.47 6.72 -9.98
C TYR A 91 -8.61 7.96 -10.86
N PRO A 92 -9.76 8.63 -10.98
CA PRO A 92 -9.87 9.87 -11.76
C PRO A 92 -8.92 10.96 -11.28
N ILE A 93 -8.77 11.13 -9.96
CA ILE A 93 -7.87 12.10 -9.33
C ILE A 93 -6.41 11.76 -9.67
N LEU A 94 -6.01 10.51 -9.45
CA LEU A 94 -4.65 10.04 -9.73
C LEU A 94 -4.29 10.14 -11.22
N LYS A 95 -5.23 9.76 -12.09
CA LYS A 95 -5.07 9.85 -13.54
C LYS A 95 -4.89 11.28 -14.02
N GLN A 96 -5.70 12.22 -13.54
CA GLN A 96 -5.57 13.65 -13.87
C GLN A 96 -4.19 14.19 -13.46
N ARG A 97 -3.66 13.73 -12.34
CA ARG A 97 -2.37 14.14 -11.79
C ARG A 97 -1.19 13.33 -12.34
N GLN A 98 -1.45 12.34 -13.19
CA GLN A 98 -0.43 11.40 -13.73
C GLN A 98 0.37 10.69 -12.62
N ILE A 99 -0.29 10.36 -11.51
CA ILE A 99 0.33 9.65 -10.37
C ILE A 99 0.15 8.15 -10.55
N PRO A 100 1.24 7.36 -10.61
CA PRO A 100 1.16 5.91 -10.65
C PRO A 100 0.72 5.34 -9.30
N PHE A 101 -0.05 4.25 -9.33
CA PHE A 101 -0.50 3.58 -8.12
C PHE A 101 -0.70 2.08 -8.32
N THR A 102 -0.76 1.34 -7.22
CA THR A 102 -1.00 -0.10 -7.20
C THR A 102 -2.31 -0.42 -6.50
N VAL A 103 -3.11 -1.33 -7.05
CA VAL A 103 -4.31 -1.85 -6.41
C VAL A 103 -4.10 -3.32 -6.07
N PHE A 104 -4.10 -3.66 -4.78
CA PHE A 104 -4.07 -5.03 -4.30
C PHE A 104 -5.48 -5.57 -4.18
N VAL A 105 -5.82 -6.56 -4.99
CA VAL A 105 -7.18 -7.05 -5.20
C VAL A 105 -7.40 -8.39 -4.51
N LEU A 106 -8.53 -8.52 -3.84
CA LEU A 106 -9.06 -9.79 -3.34
C LEU A 106 -9.72 -10.55 -4.49
N SER A 107 -9.18 -11.71 -4.87
CA SER A 107 -9.65 -12.41 -6.06
C SER A 107 -11.10 -12.89 -6.00
N HIS A 108 -11.62 -13.17 -4.81
CA HIS A 108 -12.99 -13.65 -4.60
C HIS A 108 -14.05 -12.54 -4.59
N THR A 109 -13.66 -11.29 -4.36
CA THR A 109 -14.60 -10.17 -4.24
C THR A 109 -14.91 -9.48 -5.56
N VAL A 110 -14.13 -9.71 -6.61
CA VAL A 110 -14.32 -9.09 -7.92
C VAL A 110 -15.72 -9.38 -8.46
N GLY A 111 -16.47 -8.31 -8.74
CA GLY A 111 -17.86 -8.37 -9.21
C GLY A 111 -18.90 -8.48 -8.10
N THR A 112 -18.51 -8.44 -6.83
CA THR A 112 -19.47 -8.34 -5.71
C THR A 112 -19.76 -6.88 -5.35
N PRO A 113 -20.92 -6.55 -4.76
CA PRO A 113 -21.26 -5.18 -4.40
C PRO A 113 -20.21 -4.52 -3.50
N GLY A 114 -19.83 -3.28 -3.82
CA GLY A 114 -18.81 -2.51 -3.09
C GLY A 114 -17.36 -2.77 -3.51
N TYR A 115 -17.13 -3.75 -4.39
CA TYR A 115 -15.82 -4.08 -4.95
C TYR A 115 -15.78 -3.82 -6.45
N LEU A 116 -14.57 -3.79 -7.01
CA LEU A 116 -14.35 -3.63 -8.45
C LEU A 116 -15.16 -4.65 -9.25
N THR A 117 -15.92 -4.19 -10.22
CA THR A 117 -16.48 -5.06 -11.26
C THR A 117 -15.34 -5.60 -12.12
N ARG A 118 -15.59 -6.70 -12.84
CA ARG A 118 -14.61 -7.22 -13.80
C ARG A 118 -14.21 -6.18 -14.85
N GLN A 119 -15.16 -5.39 -15.33
CA GLN A 119 -14.88 -4.35 -16.33
C GLN A 119 -13.96 -3.27 -15.74
N GLN A 120 -14.26 -2.74 -14.56
CA GLN A 120 -13.43 -1.75 -13.88
C GLN A 120 -12.00 -2.27 -13.62
N LEU A 121 -11.87 -3.53 -13.18
CA LEU A 121 -10.57 -4.17 -13.00
C LEU A 121 -9.76 -4.24 -14.31
N LEU A 122 -10.41 -4.60 -15.42
CA LEU A 122 -9.75 -4.66 -16.73
C LEU A 122 -9.35 -3.26 -17.25
N GLU A 123 -10.18 -2.25 -17.02
CA GLU A 123 -9.84 -0.86 -17.37
C GLU A 123 -8.66 -0.33 -16.56
N LEU A 124 -8.64 -0.58 -15.24
CA LEU A 124 -7.47 -0.29 -14.40
C LEU A 124 -6.22 -1.04 -14.88
N ALA A 125 -6.37 -2.33 -15.16
CA ALA A 125 -5.26 -3.14 -15.62
C ALA A 125 -4.69 -2.70 -16.98
N ALA A 126 -5.47 -2.05 -17.84
CA ALA A 126 -5.04 -1.53 -19.12
C ALA A 126 -4.31 -0.18 -19.02
N ASP A 127 -4.49 0.56 -17.93
CA ASP A 127 -3.87 1.89 -17.77
C ASP A 127 -2.39 1.74 -17.32
N PRO A 128 -1.44 2.38 -18.04
CA PRO A 128 -0.01 2.29 -17.69
C PRO A 128 0.35 2.89 -16.32
N LEU A 129 -0.50 3.72 -15.74
CA LEU A 129 -0.33 4.25 -14.39
C LEU A 129 -0.68 3.24 -13.29
N VAL A 130 -1.34 2.13 -13.64
CA VAL A 130 -1.91 1.20 -12.67
C VAL A 130 -1.21 -0.15 -12.69
N THR A 131 -0.77 -0.58 -11.52
CA THR A 131 -0.32 -1.96 -11.30
C THR A 131 -1.38 -2.73 -10.51
N ILE A 132 -1.72 -3.93 -10.96
CA ILE A 132 -2.59 -4.84 -10.19
C ILE A 132 -1.72 -5.81 -9.41
N GLY A 133 -1.91 -5.83 -8.10
CA GLY A 133 -1.32 -6.78 -7.16
C GLY A 133 -2.38 -7.70 -6.54
N VAL A 134 -1.94 -8.68 -5.77
CA VAL A 134 -2.79 -9.68 -5.13
C VAL A 134 -2.89 -9.39 -3.63
N HIS A 135 -4.11 -9.42 -3.08
CA HIS A 135 -4.37 -9.27 -1.63
C HIS A 135 -4.90 -10.56 -0.97
N GLY A 136 -4.72 -11.68 -1.62
CA GLY A 136 -5.33 -12.95 -1.25
C GLY A 136 -6.67 -13.16 -1.95
N SER A 137 -7.43 -14.14 -1.44
CA SER A 137 -8.75 -14.51 -1.97
C SER A 137 -9.88 -13.88 -1.15
N ARG A 138 -9.89 -14.12 0.17
CA ARG A 138 -10.98 -13.78 1.11
C ARG A 138 -10.55 -12.93 2.30
N HIS A 139 -9.39 -12.28 2.23
CA HIS A 139 -8.87 -11.42 3.27
C HIS A 139 -8.63 -12.13 4.62
N ARG A 140 -8.11 -13.36 4.59
CA ARG A 140 -7.83 -14.14 5.80
C ARG A 140 -6.50 -13.75 6.45
N ILE A 141 -6.41 -13.90 7.78
CA ILE A 141 -5.15 -13.76 8.52
C ILE A 141 -4.29 -15.00 8.23
N LEU A 142 -3.34 -14.89 7.31
CA LEU A 142 -2.55 -16.01 6.80
C LEU A 142 -1.81 -16.81 7.88
N THR A 143 -1.40 -16.15 8.97
CA THR A 143 -0.71 -16.81 10.09
C THR A 143 -1.62 -17.72 10.92
N GLN A 144 -2.96 -17.63 10.72
CA GLN A 144 -3.98 -18.42 11.40
C GLN A 144 -4.66 -19.44 10.48
N CYS A 145 -4.30 -19.42 9.19
CA CYS A 145 -4.86 -20.30 8.17
C CYS A 145 -4.24 -21.70 8.22
N SER A 146 -5.03 -22.72 7.83
CA SER A 146 -4.52 -24.04 7.50
C SER A 146 -3.63 -23.98 6.25
N PRO A 147 -2.79 -25.00 5.98
CA PRO A 147 -2.01 -25.06 4.75
C PRO A 147 -2.84 -24.93 3.47
N GLU A 148 -4.04 -25.54 3.44
CA GLU A 148 -4.96 -25.50 2.32
C GLU A 148 -5.52 -24.08 2.12
N GLU A 149 -5.87 -23.39 3.21
CA GLU A 149 -6.32 -22.00 3.18
C GLU A 149 -5.18 -21.05 2.75
N GLN A 150 -3.95 -21.29 3.21
CA GLN A 150 -2.79 -20.53 2.74
C GLN A 150 -2.56 -20.74 1.24
N ALA A 151 -2.76 -21.96 0.72
CA ALA A 151 -2.67 -22.22 -0.71
C ALA A 151 -3.75 -21.47 -1.50
N GLU A 152 -4.99 -21.43 -1.02
CA GLU A 152 -6.08 -20.64 -1.62
C GLU A 152 -5.75 -19.15 -1.66
N GLU A 153 -5.30 -18.59 -0.52
CA GLU A 153 -5.03 -17.16 -0.38
C GLU A 153 -3.77 -16.71 -1.15
N ILE A 154 -2.75 -17.56 -1.30
CA ILE A 154 -1.46 -17.15 -1.89
C ILE A 154 -1.36 -17.57 -3.36
N PHE A 155 -1.61 -18.86 -3.68
CA PHE A 155 -1.41 -19.40 -5.04
C PHE A 155 -2.65 -19.22 -5.89
N LYS A 156 -3.80 -19.69 -5.39
CA LYS A 156 -5.03 -19.68 -6.19
C LYS A 156 -5.52 -18.27 -6.49
N SER A 157 -5.39 -17.35 -5.54
CA SER A 157 -5.72 -15.95 -5.75
C SER A 157 -4.91 -15.32 -6.90
N LYS A 158 -3.60 -15.63 -6.98
CA LYS A 158 -2.72 -15.20 -8.09
C LYS A 158 -3.23 -15.72 -9.42
N GLU A 159 -3.42 -17.03 -9.54
CA GLU A 159 -3.92 -17.66 -10.78
C GLU A 159 -5.23 -17.04 -11.26
N VAL A 160 -6.17 -16.83 -10.33
CA VAL A 160 -7.49 -16.25 -10.65
C VAL A 160 -7.34 -14.82 -11.18
N LEU A 161 -6.56 -13.97 -10.50
CA LEU A 161 -6.38 -12.58 -10.93
C LEU A 161 -5.61 -12.48 -12.25
N GLU A 162 -4.54 -13.26 -12.43
CA GLU A 162 -3.80 -13.30 -13.70
C GLU A 162 -4.68 -13.76 -14.87
N ALA A 163 -5.54 -14.75 -14.66
CA ALA A 163 -6.52 -15.18 -15.66
C ALA A 163 -7.58 -14.10 -15.96
N LEU A 164 -7.96 -13.30 -14.96
CA LEU A 164 -8.92 -12.19 -15.14
C LEU A 164 -8.31 -11.02 -15.91
N VAL A 165 -7.08 -10.60 -15.55
CA VAL A 165 -6.44 -9.40 -16.13
C VAL A 165 -5.58 -9.68 -17.36
N GLY A 166 -5.27 -10.95 -17.62
CA GLY A 166 -4.50 -11.41 -18.79
C GLY A 166 -3.00 -11.06 -18.72
N LYS A 167 -2.47 -10.73 -17.54
CA LYS A 167 -1.05 -10.37 -17.33
C LYS A 167 -0.58 -10.83 -15.94
N PRO A 168 0.76 -10.94 -15.71
CA PRO A 168 1.31 -11.30 -14.41
C PRO A 168 0.91 -10.31 -13.30
N CYS A 169 0.61 -10.84 -12.09
CA CYS A 169 0.35 -10.11 -10.86
C CYS A 169 1.41 -10.51 -9.82
N ASP A 170 2.59 -9.90 -9.90
CA ASP A 170 3.79 -10.34 -9.18
C ASP A 170 3.99 -9.67 -7.83
N LEU A 171 3.06 -8.82 -7.40
CA LEU A 171 3.09 -8.12 -6.12
C LEU A 171 2.02 -8.67 -5.20
N PHE A 172 2.37 -8.88 -3.92
CA PHE A 172 1.45 -9.39 -2.91
C PHE A 172 1.37 -8.44 -1.71
N ALA A 173 0.17 -8.17 -1.20
CA ALA A 173 0.00 -7.50 0.08
C ALA A 173 -0.62 -8.48 1.09
N TYR A 174 0.02 -8.63 2.25
CA TYR A 174 -0.48 -9.49 3.31
C TYR A 174 -1.76 -8.92 3.91
N SER A 175 -2.86 -9.68 3.88
CA SER A 175 -4.10 -9.32 4.56
C SER A 175 -3.84 -9.04 6.04
N HIS A 176 -4.39 -7.95 6.55
CA HIS A 176 -4.11 -7.42 7.91
C HIS A 176 -2.63 -7.09 8.17
N GLY A 177 -1.78 -7.05 7.15
CA GLY A 177 -0.34 -6.85 7.29
C GLY A 177 0.42 -7.97 8.01
N GLN A 178 -0.23 -9.10 8.30
CA GLN A 178 0.34 -10.16 9.14
C GLN A 178 0.99 -11.27 8.32
N TYR A 179 2.22 -11.60 8.69
CA TYR A 179 2.98 -12.68 8.09
C TYR A 179 3.91 -13.34 9.13
N ASN A 180 4.39 -14.53 8.81
CA ASN A 180 5.46 -15.21 9.51
C ASN A 180 6.44 -15.81 8.48
N ASP A 181 7.49 -16.49 8.94
CA ASP A 181 8.51 -17.05 8.05
C ASP A 181 7.95 -18.09 7.07
N THR A 182 6.96 -18.88 7.49
CA THR A 182 6.28 -19.86 6.61
C THR A 182 5.52 -19.16 5.50
N VAL A 183 4.66 -18.20 5.86
CA VAL A 183 3.87 -17.41 4.89
C VAL A 183 4.80 -16.69 3.91
N ARG A 184 5.88 -16.09 4.40
CA ARG A 184 6.88 -15.39 3.58
C ARG A 184 7.55 -16.32 2.55
N LYS A 185 7.91 -17.54 2.98
CA LYS A 185 8.49 -18.56 2.08
C LYS A 185 7.47 -19.05 1.06
N LEU A 186 6.21 -19.25 1.44
CA LEU A 186 5.14 -19.63 0.52
C LEU A 186 4.90 -18.54 -0.53
N THR A 187 4.90 -17.27 -0.13
CA THR A 187 4.76 -16.13 -1.05
C THR A 187 5.91 -16.09 -2.07
N ALA A 188 7.15 -16.31 -1.62
CA ALA A 188 8.30 -16.43 -2.52
C ALA A 188 8.17 -17.62 -3.47
N TYR A 189 7.73 -18.77 -2.96
CA TYR A 189 7.57 -20.00 -3.76
C TYR A 189 6.44 -19.87 -4.80
N ALA A 190 5.39 -19.08 -4.50
CA ALA A 190 4.32 -18.76 -5.44
C ALA A 190 4.76 -17.84 -6.61
N GLY A 191 6.02 -17.41 -6.61
CA GLY A 191 6.59 -16.61 -7.68
C GLY A 191 6.25 -15.13 -7.61
N TYR A 192 5.80 -14.61 -6.46
CA TYR A 192 5.73 -13.16 -6.26
C TYR A 192 7.14 -12.58 -6.19
N ARG A 193 7.32 -11.39 -6.76
CA ARG A 193 8.61 -10.69 -6.72
C ARG A 193 8.79 -9.89 -5.43
N MET A 194 7.69 -9.36 -4.90
CA MET A 194 7.68 -8.57 -3.67
C MET A 194 6.41 -8.81 -2.87
N ALA A 195 6.52 -8.67 -1.54
CA ALA A 195 5.36 -8.69 -0.66
C ALA A 195 5.43 -7.58 0.39
N PHE A 196 4.26 -7.00 0.66
CA PHE A 196 4.09 -5.80 1.45
C PHE A 196 3.27 -6.09 2.71
N ALA A 197 3.75 -5.53 3.83
CA ALA A 197 3.11 -5.61 5.13
C ALA A 197 2.68 -4.21 5.61
N VAL A 198 2.00 -4.15 6.73
CA VAL A 198 1.70 -2.89 7.43
C VAL A 198 2.65 -2.75 8.60
N ALA A 199 3.47 -1.71 8.63
CA ALA A 199 4.50 -1.56 9.66
C ALA A 199 4.59 -0.15 10.27
N GLY A 200 3.80 0.82 9.79
CA GLY A 200 3.78 2.19 10.29
C GLY A 200 5.16 2.86 10.30
N ARG A 201 6.00 2.57 9.30
CA ARG A 201 7.35 3.10 9.19
C ARG A 201 7.78 3.21 7.73
N PRO A 202 8.59 4.23 7.39
CA PRO A 202 9.12 4.40 6.04
C PRO A 202 10.10 3.29 5.65
N LEU A 203 10.30 3.12 4.36
CA LEU A 203 11.42 2.32 3.83
C LEU A 203 12.74 2.99 4.21
N ASN A 204 13.61 2.26 4.89
CA ASN A 204 14.94 2.75 5.18
C ASN A 204 16.00 1.63 5.15
N ARG A 205 17.28 2.03 5.01
CA ARG A 205 18.44 1.13 4.86
C ARG A 205 18.63 0.16 6.03
N HIS A 206 18.14 0.50 7.22
CA HIS A 206 18.45 -0.23 8.45
C HIS A 206 17.49 -1.39 8.72
N PHE A 207 16.45 -1.55 7.88
CA PHE A 207 15.41 -2.56 8.05
C PHE A 207 15.18 -3.38 6.79
N ASP A 208 16.27 -3.77 6.11
CA ASP A 208 16.19 -4.70 4.98
C ASP A 208 15.74 -6.07 5.47
N GLN A 209 14.44 -6.32 5.37
CA GLN A 209 13.82 -7.62 5.64
C GLN A 209 13.69 -8.45 4.36
N GLY A 210 14.36 -8.00 3.28
CA GLY A 210 14.24 -8.59 1.97
C GLY A 210 12.91 -8.23 1.27
N PRO A 211 12.71 -8.70 0.04
CA PRO A 211 11.59 -8.28 -0.81
C PRO A 211 10.20 -8.76 -0.34
N TYR A 212 10.14 -9.65 0.65
CA TYR A 212 8.89 -10.26 1.11
C TYR A 212 8.39 -9.77 2.46
N ALA A 213 8.82 -8.57 2.89
CA ALA A 213 8.34 -7.94 4.12
C ALA A 213 8.48 -6.42 4.08
N LEU A 214 8.21 -5.82 2.93
CA LEU A 214 8.34 -4.39 2.71
C LEU A 214 7.27 -3.64 3.50
N PRO A 215 7.65 -2.62 4.28
CA PRO A 215 6.71 -1.89 5.12
C PRO A 215 5.87 -0.93 4.27
N ARG A 216 4.62 -0.75 4.69
CA ARG A 216 3.72 0.30 4.19
C ARG A 216 3.16 1.08 5.37
N GLU A 217 2.91 2.35 5.16
CA GLU A 217 2.26 3.24 6.11
C GLU A 217 0.78 3.33 5.79
N SER A 218 -0.08 3.02 6.77
CA SER A 218 -1.52 3.18 6.63
C SER A 218 -1.90 4.65 6.74
N VAL A 219 -2.62 5.16 5.75
CA VAL A 219 -3.17 6.52 5.76
C VAL A 219 -4.63 6.45 6.15
N GLU A 220 -4.91 6.71 7.42
CA GLU A 220 -6.25 6.68 8.00
C GLU A 220 -6.63 8.06 8.55
N GLU A 221 -7.92 8.31 8.69
CA GLU A 221 -8.40 9.59 9.24
C GLU A 221 -7.89 9.87 10.66
N ASP A 222 -7.64 8.82 11.46
CA ASP A 222 -7.09 8.95 12.82
C ASP A 222 -5.59 9.30 12.86
N THR A 223 -4.81 9.02 11.82
CA THR A 223 -3.41 9.46 11.75
C THR A 223 -3.28 10.96 11.56
N ARG A 224 -4.31 11.67 11.08
CA ARG A 224 -4.36 13.13 11.03
C ARG A 224 -4.20 13.77 12.40
N ALA A 225 -4.81 13.19 13.45
CA ALA A 225 -4.71 13.70 14.82
C ALA A 225 -3.30 13.50 15.41
N MET A 226 -2.58 12.47 14.98
CA MET A 226 -1.20 12.20 15.42
C MET A 226 -0.16 13.13 14.80
N PHE A 227 -0.39 13.59 13.56
CA PHE A 227 0.56 14.43 12.83
C PHE A 227 0.18 15.92 12.76
N GLY A 228 -0.90 16.34 13.42
CA GLY A 228 -1.34 17.74 13.45
C GLY A 228 -1.80 18.27 12.08
N LEU A 229 -2.36 17.38 11.24
CA LEU A 229 -2.83 17.66 9.88
C LEU A 229 -4.32 17.96 9.88
#